data_e048bea7c84ed9f9c1f6ec25f6ed7439
#
_entry.id   e048bea7c84ed9f9c1f6ec25f6ed7439
#
_cell.length_a   1.000
_cell.length_b   1.000
_cell.length_c   1.000
_cell.angle_alpha   90.00
_cell.angle_beta   90.00
_cell.angle_gamma   90.00
#
_symmetry.space_group_name_H-M   'P 1'
#
loop_
_entity.id
_entity.type
_entity.pdbx_description
1 polymer ?
#
loop_
_entity_poly.entity_id
_entity_poly.type
_entity_poly.pdbx_seq_one_letter_code
_entity_poly.pdbx_strand_id
1 'polypeptide(L)'
;NIEEILNSTHKGVEASKIISKSNYGEILELCRQTAGCYIHSTDPRKTFEVTEQERLEFWEKLYAEPGFGIWQGNFSDMLTDRTANALMSAFLAEKIRSRVNDPAVAERLIPKDHGFGTRRVPQETGYYETFNRDNVHLVDINENPLREIIESGVRTDSSDIPFDVLIYATGFDAITGAFERIDIEGLGAKKLREFWQDGPVTYLGVLVADFPNMFICMGPHSGLGNYTRTAEYSVEWVSDLIEYVVENQKARVNTTEAGMDEWTSHVMSLGEGLLANEIGSWMTGVNRNLADKQKPKIMRYSGGHPAYREFCDKVKEEGYRNIVCT
;
A
#
# COMPACT_ATOMS: atom_id res chain seq x y z
N ASN A 1 24.38 -15.58 11.88
CA ASN A 1 25.70 -15.65 11.28
C ASN A 1 25.77 -14.67 10.11
N ILE A 2 26.82 -13.81 10.07
CA ILE A 2 26.96 -12.74 9.05
C ILE A 2 27.04 -13.33 7.63
N GLU A 3 27.61 -14.51 7.46
CA GLU A 3 27.67 -15.22 6.18
C GLU A 3 26.29 -15.68 5.69
N GLU A 4 25.36 -16.07 6.58
CA GLU A 4 23.99 -16.40 6.18
C GLU A 4 23.19 -15.16 5.78
N ILE A 5 23.42 -14.03 6.45
CA ILE A 5 22.83 -12.73 6.06
C ILE A 5 23.38 -12.28 4.69
N LEU A 6 24.69 -12.44 4.48
CA LEU A 6 25.33 -12.13 3.19
C LEU A 6 24.87 -13.07 2.06
N ASN A 7 24.64 -14.35 2.34
CA ASN A 7 24.10 -15.31 1.36
C ASN A 7 22.60 -15.10 1.08
N SER A 8 21.82 -14.67 2.07
CA SER A 8 20.42 -14.28 1.85
C SER A 8 20.31 -12.97 1.05
N THR A 9 21.27 -12.06 1.20
CA THR A 9 21.39 -10.87 0.36
C THR A 9 21.91 -11.16 -1.05
N HIS A 10 22.42 -12.38 -1.33
CA HIS A 10 22.92 -12.73 -2.67
C HIS A 10 21.83 -12.68 -3.74
N LYS A 11 20.60 -13.11 -3.45
CA LYS A 11 19.46 -12.94 -4.37
C LYS A 11 19.11 -11.47 -4.58
N GLY A 12 19.19 -10.65 -3.53
CA GLY A 12 19.03 -9.19 -3.61
C GLY A 12 20.20 -8.52 -4.38
N VAL A 13 21.42 -9.04 -4.23
CA VAL A 13 22.61 -8.55 -4.96
C VAL A 13 22.57 -8.96 -6.43
N GLU A 14 22.05 -10.13 -6.79
CA GLU A 14 21.82 -10.49 -8.20
C GLU A 14 20.72 -9.63 -8.83
N ALA A 15 19.63 -9.37 -8.12
CA ALA A 15 18.62 -8.42 -8.57
C ALA A 15 19.20 -6.99 -8.72
N SER A 16 20.08 -6.56 -7.82
CA SER A 16 20.77 -5.26 -7.93
C SER A 16 21.82 -5.19 -9.04
N LYS A 17 22.36 -6.34 -9.49
CA LYS A 17 23.23 -6.40 -10.67
C LYS A 17 22.48 -6.23 -11.98
N ILE A 18 21.19 -6.55 -12.02
CA ILE A 18 20.31 -6.32 -13.17
C ILE A 18 20.09 -4.80 -13.37
N ILE A 19 20.07 -4.02 -12.28
CA ILE A 19 19.98 -2.58 -12.31
C ILE A 19 21.39 -2.00 -12.27
N SER A 20 21.95 -1.76 -13.43
CA SER A 20 23.23 -1.06 -13.55
C SER A 20 23.02 0.41 -13.90
N LYS A 21 24.04 1.23 -13.66
CA LYS A 21 24.01 2.65 -14.02
C LYS A 21 23.77 2.87 -15.52
N SER A 22 24.10 1.89 -16.37
CA SER A 22 23.92 1.96 -17.82
C SER A 22 22.48 1.75 -18.29
N ASN A 23 21.62 1.04 -17.52
CA ASN A 23 20.21 0.78 -17.86
C ASN A 23 19.22 1.46 -16.90
N TYR A 24 19.70 2.32 -16.01
CA TYR A 24 18.89 2.96 -14.98
C TYR A 24 17.76 3.80 -15.59
N GLY A 25 18.04 4.56 -16.66
CA GLY A 25 17.04 5.36 -17.36
C GLY A 25 15.92 4.52 -17.98
N GLU A 26 16.26 3.40 -18.59
CA GLU A 26 15.28 2.47 -19.18
C GLU A 26 14.38 1.85 -18.11
N ILE A 27 14.97 1.46 -16.98
CA ILE A 27 14.21 0.89 -15.85
C ILE A 27 13.27 1.94 -15.23
N LEU A 28 13.72 3.19 -15.07
CA LEU A 28 12.88 4.26 -14.56
C LEU A 28 11.71 4.54 -15.51
N GLU A 29 11.95 4.51 -16.82
CA GLU A 29 10.88 4.69 -17.81
C GLU A 29 9.90 3.50 -17.78
N LEU A 30 10.39 2.25 -17.68
CA LEU A 30 9.52 1.09 -17.49
C LEU A 30 8.66 1.24 -16.23
N CYS A 31 9.25 1.62 -15.10
CA CYS A 31 8.50 1.89 -13.87
C CYS A 31 7.44 2.98 -14.06
N ARG A 32 7.72 3.98 -14.89
CA ARG A 32 6.77 5.06 -15.19
C ARG A 32 5.52 4.56 -15.93
N GLN A 33 5.63 3.48 -16.69
CA GLN A 33 4.55 2.92 -17.51
C GLN A 33 3.70 1.88 -16.78
N THR A 34 4.10 1.43 -15.60
CA THR A 34 3.39 0.40 -14.83
C THR A 34 2.44 1.00 -13.81
N ALA A 35 1.36 0.29 -13.49
CA ALA A 35 0.33 0.74 -12.57
C ALA A 35 0.86 1.08 -11.17
N GLY A 36 1.82 0.33 -10.66
CA GLY A 36 2.42 0.51 -9.34
C GLY A 36 3.78 1.22 -9.36
N CYS A 37 4.24 1.73 -10.49
CA CYS A 37 5.60 2.30 -10.65
C CYS A 37 6.72 1.33 -10.25
N TYR A 38 6.51 0.03 -10.41
CA TYR A 38 7.51 -1.04 -10.29
C TYR A 38 7.85 -1.59 -11.67
N ILE A 39 8.87 -2.46 -11.74
CA ILE A 39 9.26 -3.12 -13.00
C ILE A 39 8.26 -4.18 -13.49
N HIS A 40 7.25 -4.49 -12.70
CA HIS A 40 6.28 -5.54 -12.97
C HIS A 40 5.00 -4.95 -13.58
N SER A 41 4.54 -5.56 -14.67
CA SER A 41 3.25 -5.26 -15.30
C SER A 41 2.26 -6.39 -15.03
N THR A 42 1.01 -6.03 -14.75
CA THR A 42 -0.08 -6.99 -14.61
C THR A 42 -0.24 -7.81 -15.90
N ASP A 43 -0.36 -9.13 -15.78
CA ASP A 43 -0.72 -9.99 -16.89
C ASP A 43 -2.15 -9.67 -17.34
N PRO A 44 -2.38 -9.33 -18.61
CA PRO A 44 -3.72 -8.91 -19.06
C PRO A 44 -4.75 -10.05 -19.06
N ARG A 45 -4.31 -11.32 -19.06
CA ARG A 45 -5.21 -12.47 -18.99
C ARG A 45 -5.91 -12.55 -17.64
N LYS A 46 -7.09 -13.18 -17.63
CA LYS A 46 -7.79 -13.54 -16.40
C LYS A 46 -7.42 -14.95 -15.95
N THR A 47 -7.59 -15.20 -14.66
CA THR A 47 -7.24 -16.46 -14.00
C THR A 47 -7.88 -17.69 -14.66
N PHE A 48 -9.10 -17.56 -15.20
CA PHE A 48 -9.84 -18.66 -15.82
C PHE A 48 -9.75 -18.69 -17.35
N GLU A 49 -8.98 -17.79 -17.96
CA GLU A 49 -8.68 -17.82 -19.40
C GLU A 49 -7.54 -18.80 -19.74
N VAL A 50 -6.88 -19.33 -18.73
CA VAL A 50 -5.80 -20.31 -18.86
C VAL A 50 -6.16 -21.60 -18.16
N THR A 51 -5.53 -22.72 -18.57
CA THR A 51 -5.72 -24.01 -17.91
C THR A 51 -5.16 -23.99 -16.48
N GLU A 52 -5.56 -24.94 -15.65
CA GLU A 52 -5.04 -25.11 -14.30
C GLU A 52 -3.52 -25.29 -14.29
N GLN A 53 -3.01 -26.10 -15.22
CA GLN A 53 -1.58 -26.36 -15.34
C GLN A 53 -0.82 -25.06 -15.68
N GLU A 54 -1.24 -24.31 -16.70
CA GLU A 54 -0.61 -23.04 -17.09
C GLU A 54 -0.64 -22.04 -15.95
N ARG A 55 -1.75 -21.97 -15.20
CA ARG A 55 -1.89 -21.10 -14.05
C ARG A 55 -0.90 -21.45 -12.93
N LEU A 56 -0.78 -22.74 -12.60
CA LEU A 56 0.17 -23.20 -11.58
C LEU A 56 1.62 -22.93 -12.01
N GLU A 57 1.98 -23.24 -13.25
CA GLU A 57 3.31 -22.94 -13.78
C GLU A 57 3.65 -21.46 -13.74
N PHE A 58 2.67 -20.60 -14.07
CA PHE A 58 2.83 -19.16 -14.01
C PHE A 58 3.03 -18.67 -12.56
N TRP A 59 2.23 -19.15 -11.61
CA TRP A 59 2.38 -18.78 -10.21
C TRP A 59 3.67 -19.32 -9.58
N GLU A 60 4.14 -20.51 -9.96
CA GLU A 60 5.44 -21.03 -9.55
C GLU A 60 6.58 -20.13 -10.02
N LYS A 61 6.50 -19.69 -11.28
CA LYS A 61 7.46 -18.74 -11.83
C LYS A 61 7.46 -17.43 -11.03
N LEU A 62 6.30 -16.81 -10.83
CA LEU A 62 6.19 -15.56 -10.09
C LEU A 62 6.64 -15.70 -8.62
N TYR A 63 6.39 -16.86 -8.00
CA TYR A 63 6.81 -17.13 -6.62
C TYR A 63 8.34 -17.28 -6.50
N ALA A 64 8.98 -17.84 -7.53
CA ALA A 64 10.44 -18.02 -7.57
C ALA A 64 11.19 -16.72 -7.91
N GLU A 65 10.55 -15.77 -8.59
CA GLU A 65 11.15 -14.49 -8.96
C GLU A 65 11.28 -13.55 -7.75
N PRO A 66 12.38 -12.80 -7.60
CA PRO A 66 12.52 -11.80 -6.56
C PRO A 66 11.62 -10.59 -6.83
N GLY A 67 11.22 -9.89 -5.77
CA GLY A 67 10.45 -8.65 -5.88
C GLY A 67 8.94 -8.85 -5.83
N PHE A 68 8.19 -7.88 -6.36
CA PHE A 68 6.72 -7.85 -6.27
C PHE A 68 6.00 -8.51 -7.46
N GLY A 69 6.70 -9.31 -8.28
CA GLY A 69 6.11 -9.95 -9.46
C GLY A 69 4.85 -10.74 -9.14
N ILE A 70 4.87 -11.53 -8.06
CA ILE A 70 3.72 -12.31 -7.63
C ILE A 70 2.48 -11.46 -7.31
N TRP A 71 2.65 -10.21 -6.89
CA TRP A 71 1.55 -9.29 -6.58
C TRP A 71 1.21 -8.38 -7.74
N GLN A 72 2.21 -7.73 -8.33
CA GLN A 72 2.01 -6.69 -9.35
C GLN A 72 1.96 -7.25 -10.78
N GLY A 73 2.56 -8.42 -11.01
CA GLY A 73 2.62 -9.09 -12.31
C GLY A 73 1.63 -10.26 -12.46
N ASN A 74 0.70 -10.43 -11.55
CA ASN A 74 -0.30 -11.50 -11.59
C ASN A 74 -1.44 -11.21 -12.58
N PHE A 75 -2.37 -12.17 -12.77
CA PHE A 75 -3.55 -12.01 -13.61
C PHE A 75 -4.38 -10.77 -13.26
N SER A 76 -5.01 -10.18 -14.26
CA SER A 76 -5.71 -8.89 -14.17
C SER A 76 -6.91 -8.90 -13.20
N ASP A 77 -7.53 -10.06 -12.99
CA ASP A 77 -8.70 -10.24 -12.11
C ASP A 77 -8.35 -10.63 -10.66
N MET A 78 -7.07 -10.76 -10.35
CA MET A 78 -6.61 -11.30 -9.06
C MET A 78 -7.13 -10.52 -7.84
N LEU A 79 -7.33 -9.22 -7.95
CA LEU A 79 -7.77 -8.36 -6.86
C LEU A 79 -9.26 -7.94 -6.96
N THR A 80 -9.97 -8.46 -7.95
CA THR A 80 -11.40 -8.15 -8.20
C THR A 80 -12.29 -9.39 -8.22
N ASP A 81 -11.77 -10.55 -8.59
CA ASP A 81 -12.52 -11.81 -8.60
C ASP A 81 -12.21 -12.63 -7.35
N ARG A 82 -13.25 -12.92 -6.54
CA ARG A 82 -13.12 -13.66 -5.27
C ARG A 82 -12.65 -15.09 -5.47
N THR A 83 -13.08 -15.73 -6.58
CA THR A 83 -12.73 -17.14 -6.86
C THR A 83 -11.27 -17.23 -7.31
N ALA A 84 -10.85 -16.33 -8.18
CA ALA A 84 -9.44 -16.18 -8.60
C ALA A 84 -8.53 -15.91 -7.39
N ASN A 85 -8.93 -14.99 -6.54
CA ASN A 85 -8.20 -14.64 -5.32
C ASN A 85 -8.10 -15.81 -4.33
N ALA A 86 -9.20 -16.58 -4.16
CA ALA A 86 -9.20 -17.76 -3.29
C ALA A 86 -8.25 -18.85 -3.79
N LEU A 87 -8.15 -19.08 -5.11
CA LEU A 87 -7.20 -20.03 -5.69
C LEU A 87 -5.75 -19.61 -5.43
N MET A 88 -5.43 -18.32 -5.59
CA MET A 88 -4.09 -17.81 -5.29
C MET A 88 -3.76 -17.90 -3.80
N SER A 89 -4.74 -17.60 -2.94
CA SER A 89 -4.59 -17.74 -1.49
C SER A 89 -4.31 -19.18 -1.09
N ALA A 90 -5.00 -20.15 -1.73
CA ALA A 90 -4.75 -21.57 -1.52
C ALA A 90 -3.36 -21.99 -1.98
N PHE A 91 -2.91 -21.51 -3.16
CA PHE A 91 -1.56 -21.76 -3.65
C PHE A 91 -0.49 -21.30 -2.63
N LEU A 92 -0.63 -20.11 -2.09
CA LEU A 92 0.32 -19.61 -1.09
C LEU A 92 0.22 -20.35 0.25
N ALA A 93 -0.98 -20.79 0.65
CA ALA A 93 -1.14 -21.62 1.84
C ALA A 93 -0.34 -22.92 1.72
N GLU A 94 -0.35 -23.58 0.54
CA GLU A 94 0.48 -24.77 0.30
C GLU A 94 1.97 -24.45 0.37
N LYS A 95 2.42 -23.27 -0.12
CA LYS A 95 3.81 -22.84 0.03
C LYS A 95 4.20 -22.68 1.50
N ILE A 96 3.32 -22.14 2.35
CA ILE A 96 3.58 -22.03 3.79
C ILE A 96 3.64 -23.43 4.43
N ARG A 97 2.69 -24.33 4.12
CA ARG A 97 2.68 -25.71 4.64
C ARG A 97 3.94 -26.47 4.28
N SER A 98 4.47 -26.27 3.08
CA SER A 98 5.68 -26.97 2.63
C SER A 98 6.98 -26.48 3.29
N ARG A 99 6.96 -25.30 3.96
CA ARG A 99 8.12 -24.65 4.57
C ARG A 99 8.13 -24.73 6.10
N VAL A 100 6.99 -25.01 6.73
CA VAL A 100 6.83 -25.10 8.18
C VAL A 100 6.60 -26.54 8.58
N ASN A 101 7.48 -27.10 9.41
CA ASN A 101 7.48 -28.50 9.79
C ASN A 101 6.29 -28.92 10.67
N ASP A 102 5.87 -28.04 11.59
CA ASP A 102 4.71 -28.26 12.44
C ASP A 102 3.43 -27.80 11.74
N PRO A 103 2.51 -28.73 11.41
CA PRO A 103 1.25 -28.39 10.74
C PRO A 103 0.37 -27.41 11.51
N ALA A 104 0.39 -27.45 12.85
CA ALA A 104 -0.41 -26.53 13.66
C ALA A 104 0.14 -25.10 13.61
N VAL A 105 1.46 -24.97 13.58
CA VAL A 105 2.15 -23.65 13.38
C VAL A 105 1.90 -23.16 11.96
N ALA A 106 2.02 -24.01 10.94
CA ALA A 106 1.74 -23.66 9.55
C ALA A 106 0.33 -23.08 9.39
N GLU A 107 -0.69 -23.74 9.97
CA GLU A 107 -2.10 -23.31 9.90
C GLU A 107 -2.34 -21.97 10.61
N ARG A 108 -1.58 -21.63 11.66
CA ARG A 108 -1.66 -20.31 12.32
C ARG A 108 -0.98 -19.20 11.53
N LEU A 109 0.02 -19.52 10.71
CA LEU A 109 0.72 -18.57 9.85
C LEU A 109 -0.04 -18.26 8.55
N ILE A 110 -0.99 -19.10 8.15
CA ILE A 110 -1.81 -18.89 6.96
C ILE A 110 -2.90 -17.85 7.26
N PRO A 111 -2.98 -16.73 6.51
CA PRO A 111 -4.04 -15.75 6.67
C PRO A 111 -5.44 -16.38 6.46
N LYS A 112 -6.39 -16.09 7.37
CA LYS A 112 -7.77 -16.61 7.32
C LYS A 112 -8.82 -15.50 7.24
N ASP A 113 -8.42 -14.26 7.58
CA ASP A 113 -9.31 -13.10 7.64
C ASP A 113 -9.22 -12.21 6.38
N HIS A 114 -8.35 -12.57 5.43
CA HIS A 114 -8.19 -11.82 4.18
C HIS A 114 -7.58 -12.67 3.08
N GLY A 115 -7.92 -12.34 1.83
CA GLY A 115 -7.36 -12.97 0.63
C GLY A 115 -6.03 -12.37 0.20
N PHE A 116 -5.37 -13.03 -0.75
CA PHE A 116 -4.10 -12.58 -1.32
C PHE A 116 -4.16 -11.14 -1.83
N GLY A 117 -3.17 -10.34 -1.49
CA GLY A 117 -3.02 -8.96 -2.00
C GLY A 117 -4.07 -7.94 -1.51
N THR A 118 -5.08 -8.36 -0.73
CA THR A 118 -6.05 -7.45 -0.11
C THR A 118 -5.46 -6.67 1.06
N ARG A 119 -4.35 -7.13 1.60
CA ARG A 119 -3.37 -6.40 2.40
C ARG A 119 -2.05 -6.39 1.65
N ARG A 120 -1.13 -5.48 2.02
CA ARG A 120 0.19 -5.45 1.38
C ARG A 120 0.88 -6.80 1.49
N VAL A 121 1.32 -7.33 0.35
CA VAL A 121 2.10 -8.58 0.32
C VAL A 121 3.53 -8.27 0.81
N PRO A 122 3.95 -8.81 1.95
CA PRO A 122 5.31 -8.64 2.45
C PRO A 122 6.27 -9.52 1.64
N GLN A 123 7.47 -9.02 1.43
CA GLN A 123 8.60 -9.85 1.00
C GLN A 123 9.30 -10.39 2.24
N GLU A 124 9.79 -11.63 2.15
CA GLU A 124 10.47 -12.28 3.25
C GLU A 124 11.64 -13.14 2.77
N THR A 125 12.58 -13.41 3.65
CA THR A 125 13.70 -14.35 3.41
C THR A 125 13.85 -15.21 4.66
N GLY A 126 13.41 -16.48 4.55
CA GLY A 126 13.51 -17.45 5.66
C GLY A 126 12.56 -17.18 6.83
N TYR A 127 11.53 -16.33 6.66
CA TYR A 127 10.57 -16.04 7.73
C TYR A 127 9.84 -17.30 8.19
N TYR A 128 9.32 -18.10 7.28
CA TYR A 128 8.59 -19.32 7.61
C TYR A 128 9.49 -20.40 8.19
N GLU A 129 10.69 -20.58 7.65
CA GLU A 129 11.69 -21.54 8.15
C GLU A 129 12.18 -21.18 9.55
N THR A 130 12.08 -19.91 9.97
CA THR A 130 12.42 -19.49 11.32
C THR A 130 11.59 -20.23 12.38
N PHE A 131 10.33 -20.55 12.08
CA PHE A 131 9.44 -21.29 12.97
C PHE A 131 9.77 -22.79 13.10
N ASN A 132 10.69 -23.31 12.31
CA ASN A 132 11.22 -24.67 12.43
C ASN A 132 12.37 -24.78 13.47
N ARG A 133 12.75 -23.67 14.11
CA ARG A 133 13.81 -23.62 15.12
C ARG A 133 13.24 -23.85 16.50
N ASP A 134 13.93 -24.64 17.32
CA ASP A 134 13.50 -25.01 18.69
C ASP A 134 13.33 -23.81 19.63
N ASN A 135 14.02 -22.70 19.34
CA ASN A 135 13.99 -21.47 20.15
C ASN A 135 13.04 -20.39 19.61
N VAL A 136 12.18 -20.70 18.64
CA VAL A 136 11.19 -19.79 18.08
C VAL A 136 9.78 -20.32 18.35
N HIS A 137 8.99 -19.53 19.03
CA HIS A 137 7.62 -19.91 19.43
C HIS A 137 6.61 -18.91 18.87
N LEU A 138 5.55 -19.43 18.26
CA LEU A 138 4.41 -18.63 17.81
C LEU A 138 3.34 -18.63 18.90
N VAL A 139 2.98 -17.44 19.36
CA VAL A 139 1.86 -17.23 20.29
C VAL A 139 0.74 -16.49 19.55
N ASP A 140 -0.39 -17.16 19.35
CA ASP A 140 -1.57 -16.53 18.78
C ASP A 140 -2.34 -15.78 19.87
N ILE A 141 -2.27 -14.47 19.84
CA ILE A 141 -2.94 -13.60 20.81
C ILE A 141 -4.46 -13.53 20.64
N ASN A 142 -5.02 -14.08 19.57
CA ASN A 142 -6.47 -14.24 19.43
C ASN A 142 -6.98 -15.46 20.24
N GLU A 143 -6.18 -16.53 20.28
CA GLU A 143 -6.46 -17.74 21.09
C GLU A 143 -6.01 -17.56 22.54
N ASN A 144 -4.92 -16.84 22.77
CA ASN A 144 -4.29 -16.61 24.07
C ASN A 144 -3.99 -15.12 24.28
N PRO A 145 -5.01 -14.29 24.57
CA PRO A 145 -4.90 -12.85 24.66
C PRO A 145 -3.82 -12.36 25.63
N LEU A 146 -3.09 -11.34 25.19
CA LEU A 146 -2.15 -10.61 26.03
C LEU A 146 -2.95 -9.80 27.08
N ARG A 147 -2.60 -9.93 28.35
CA ARG A 147 -3.26 -9.25 29.47
C ARG A 147 -2.46 -8.11 30.04
N GLU A 148 -1.17 -8.34 30.25
CA GLU A 148 -0.35 -7.40 30.99
C GLU A 148 1.12 -7.53 30.58
N ILE A 149 1.84 -6.41 30.61
CA ILE A 149 3.29 -6.39 30.56
C ILE A 149 3.78 -6.45 31.99
N ILE A 150 4.57 -7.46 32.33
CA ILE A 150 5.13 -7.68 33.65
C ILE A 150 6.65 -7.44 33.64
N GLU A 151 7.27 -7.33 34.81
CA GLU A 151 8.71 -7.03 34.92
C GLU A 151 9.60 -8.04 34.16
N SER A 152 9.19 -9.31 34.11
CA SER A 152 9.96 -10.38 33.46
C SER A 152 9.54 -10.69 32.03
N GLY A 153 8.50 -10.04 31.48
CA GLY A 153 7.98 -10.38 30.18
C GLY A 153 6.54 -9.95 29.94
N VAL A 154 5.70 -10.84 29.40
CA VAL A 154 4.25 -10.62 29.22
C VAL A 154 3.44 -11.72 29.86
N ARG A 155 2.26 -11.35 30.35
CA ARG A 155 1.22 -12.27 30.83
C ARG A 155 0.13 -12.42 29.79
N THR A 156 -0.17 -13.68 29.48
CA THR A 156 -1.31 -14.06 28.64
C THR A 156 -2.38 -14.72 29.53
N ASP A 157 -3.51 -15.12 28.92
CA ASP A 157 -4.54 -15.87 29.67
C ASP A 157 -4.03 -17.21 30.24
N SER A 158 -3.07 -17.84 29.57
CA SER A 158 -2.62 -19.18 29.91
C SER A 158 -1.28 -19.21 30.65
N SER A 159 -0.41 -18.22 30.52
CA SER A 159 0.95 -18.26 31.05
C SER A 159 1.65 -16.90 31.08
N ASP A 160 2.67 -16.81 31.90
CA ASP A 160 3.68 -15.74 31.84
C ASP A 160 4.80 -16.17 30.88
N ILE A 161 5.14 -15.31 29.93
CA ILE A 161 6.17 -15.55 28.90
C ILE A 161 7.34 -14.62 29.20
N PRO A 162 8.47 -15.14 29.69
CA PRO A 162 9.62 -14.32 30.03
C PRO A 162 10.45 -13.99 28.79
N PHE A 163 11.02 -12.77 28.76
CA PHE A 163 12.00 -12.33 27.77
C PHE A 163 12.73 -11.07 28.23
N ASP A 164 13.89 -10.79 27.65
CA ASP A 164 14.73 -9.63 27.99
C ASP A 164 14.38 -8.40 27.14
N VAL A 165 13.79 -8.59 25.97
CA VAL A 165 13.48 -7.52 25.01
C VAL A 165 12.07 -7.69 24.47
N LEU A 166 11.26 -6.64 24.55
CA LEU A 166 9.94 -6.53 23.93
C LEU A 166 10.00 -5.56 22.74
N ILE A 167 9.64 -6.06 21.56
CA ILE A 167 9.55 -5.24 20.35
C ILE A 167 8.09 -4.99 20.02
N TYR A 168 7.68 -3.72 20.08
CA TYR A 168 6.35 -3.29 19.67
C TYR A 168 6.29 -3.10 18.16
N ALA A 169 5.62 -4.01 17.47
CA ALA A 169 5.36 -3.93 16.03
C ALA A 169 3.87 -3.71 15.76
N THR A 170 3.25 -2.77 16.48
CA THR A 170 1.80 -2.55 16.54
C THR A 170 1.25 -1.79 15.32
N GLY A 171 2.10 -1.41 14.37
CA GLY A 171 1.72 -0.71 13.13
C GLY A 171 1.66 0.81 13.30
N PHE A 172 1.12 1.46 12.27
CA PHE A 172 1.03 2.91 12.16
C PHE A 172 -0.40 3.33 11.86
N ASP A 173 -0.74 4.55 12.25
CA ASP A 173 -1.91 5.26 11.76
C ASP A 173 -1.55 5.88 10.39
N ALA A 174 -1.75 5.09 9.33
CA ALA A 174 -1.29 5.42 8.00
C ALA A 174 -2.24 6.38 7.26
N ILE A 175 -1.75 6.96 6.16
CA ILE A 175 -2.42 7.84 5.20
C ILE A 175 -2.88 9.17 5.81
N THR A 176 -3.91 9.18 6.70
CA THR A 176 -4.42 10.42 7.31
C THR A 176 -3.86 10.71 8.69
N GLY A 177 -3.28 9.71 9.37
CA GLY A 177 -2.89 9.84 10.77
C GLY A 177 -1.88 10.95 11.08
N ALA A 178 -0.95 11.23 10.15
CA ALA A 178 -0.01 12.32 10.29
C ALA A 178 -0.72 13.68 10.23
N PHE A 179 -1.70 13.84 9.32
CA PHE A 179 -2.48 15.08 9.17
C PHE A 179 -3.38 15.34 10.37
N GLU A 180 -3.92 14.28 10.99
CA GLU A 180 -4.77 14.40 12.18
C GLU A 180 -4.00 14.86 13.43
N ARG A 181 -2.70 14.57 13.50
CA ARG A 181 -1.82 14.98 14.61
C ARG A 181 -1.27 16.39 14.48
N ILE A 182 -1.36 16.98 13.30
CA ILE A 182 -0.96 18.37 13.03
C ILE A 182 -2.23 19.23 13.09
N ASP A 183 -2.16 20.36 13.80
CA ASP A 183 -3.28 21.32 13.82
C ASP A 183 -3.25 22.17 12.55
N ILE A 184 -3.84 21.63 11.49
CA ILE A 184 -3.93 22.29 10.18
C ILE A 184 -5.23 23.08 10.12
N GLU A 185 -5.12 24.39 9.96
CA GLU A 185 -6.24 25.32 9.89
C GLU A 185 -6.27 26.01 8.53
N GLY A 186 -7.45 25.98 7.90
CA GLY A 186 -7.76 26.63 6.64
C GLY A 186 -8.55 27.92 6.82
N LEU A 187 -9.23 28.34 5.77
CA LEU A 187 -10.06 29.54 5.78
C LEU A 187 -11.22 29.40 6.76
N GLY A 188 -11.55 30.49 7.46
CA GLY A 188 -12.64 30.50 8.44
C GLY A 188 -12.40 29.60 9.65
N ALA A 189 -11.13 29.36 10.00
CA ALA A 189 -10.72 28.45 11.09
C ALA A 189 -11.14 26.98 10.90
N LYS A 190 -11.36 26.56 9.64
CA LYS A 190 -11.69 25.17 9.28
C LYS A 190 -10.55 24.24 9.66
N LYS A 191 -10.79 23.22 10.46
CA LYS A 191 -9.77 22.22 10.83
C LYS A 191 -9.79 21.03 9.87
N LEU A 192 -8.64 20.68 9.32
CA LEU A 192 -8.54 19.59 8.35
C LEU A 192 -9.02 18.25 8.93
N ARG A 193 -8.64 17.92 10.18
CA ARG A 193 -9.06 16.70 10.86
C ARG A 193 -10.58 16.58 11.04
N GLU A 194 -11.28 17.70 11.26
CA GLU A 194 -12.74 17.74 11.38
C GLU A 194 -13.39 17.60 9.99
N PHE A 195 -12.80 18.27 9.00
CA PHE A 195 -13.25 18.19 7.61
C PHE A 195 -13.12 16.78 7.03
N TRP A 196 -12.10 16.01 7.45
CA TRP A 196 -11.86 14.64 7.01
C TRP A 196 -12.41 13.55 7.94
N GLN A 197 -13.26 13.88 8.91
CA GLN A 197 -13.81 12.91 9.89
C GLN A 197 -14.51 11.72 9.22
N ASP A 198 -15.22 11.96 8.11
CA ASP A 198 -15.90 10.91 7.34
C ASP A 198 -15.05 10.28 6.24
N GLY A 199 -13.81 10.70 6.10
CA GLY A 199 -12.82 10.28 5.13
C GLY A 199 -12.17 11.46 4.43
N PRO A 200 -11.05 11.27 3.77
CA PRO A 200 -10.40 12.33 3.04
C PRO A 200 -11.22 12.73 1.80
N VAL A 201 -11.27 14.02 1.54
CA VAL A 201 -11.74 14.63 0.29
C VAL A 201 -10.64 15.54 -0.22
N THR A 202 -10.24 15.36 -1.48
CA THR A 202 -9.11 16.07 -2.06
C THR A 202 -9.38 16.39 -3.53
N TYR A 203 -8.61 17.28 -4.11
CA TYR A 203 -8.47 17.42 -5.55
C TYR A 203 -7.11 16.89 -5.97
N LEU A 204 -7.09 15.87 -6.85
CA LEU A 204 -5.92 15.15 -7.34
C LEU A 204 -5.06 14.47 -6.25
N GLY A 205 -5.55 14.37 -5.01
CA GLY A 205 -4.73 13.96 -3.87
C GLY A 205 -3.68 15.01 -3.46
N VAL A 206 -3.74 16.21 -4.02
CA VAL A 206 -2.73 17.27 -3.86
C VAL A 206 -3.29 18.48 -3.14
N LEU A 207 -4.53 18.88 -3.41
CA LEU A 207 -5.17 20.08 -2.88
C LEU A 207 -6.42 19.75 -2.08
N VAL A 208 -6.78 20.64 -1.15
CA VAL A 208 -8.04 20.58 -0.38
C VAL A 208 -8.68 21.95 -0.41
N ALA A 209 -9.98 22.02 -0.70
CA ALA A 209 -10.73 23.27 -0.73
C ALA A 209 -10.74 23.94 0.65
N ASP A 210 -10.54 25.25 0.66
CA ASP A 210 -10.39 26.11 1.83
C ASP A 210 -9.08 25.95 2.61
N PHE A 211 -8.10 25.22 2.07
CA PHE A 211 -6.75 25.14 2.60
C PHE A 211 -5.75 25.68 1.57
N PRO A 212 -5.75 27.01 1.34
CA PRO A 212 -4.96 27.61 0.29
C PRO A 212 -3.44 27.45 0.56
N ASN A 213 -2.68 27.29 -0.52
CA ASN A 213 -1.22 27.09 -0.49
C ASN A 213 -0.76 25.85 0.32
N MET A 214 -1.68 24.95 0.62
CA MET A 214 -1.37 23.63 1.19
C MET A 214 -1.30 22.61 0.04
N PHE A 215 -0.13 22.00 -0.14
CA PHE A 215 0.09 20.95 -1.11
C PHE A 215 0.41 19.63 -0.39
N ILE A 216 -0.28 18.59 -0.79
CA ILE A 216 -0.09 17.25 -0.24
C ILE A 216 0.70 16.42 -1.27
N CYS A 217 1.90 16.01 -0.91
CA CYS A 217 2.68 15.07 -1.72
C CYS A 217 2.50 13.66 -1.16
N MET A 218 1.95 12.74 -1.96
CA MET A 218 1.71 11.34 -1.55
C MET A 218 0.64 11.18 -0.44
N GLY A 219 -0.38 12.02 -0.45
CA GLY A 219 -1.51 11.94 0.46
C GLY A 219 -2.62 11.00 0.00
N PRO A 220 -3.77 11.06 0.70
CA PRO A 220 -4.95 10.31 0.30
C PRO A 220 -5.41 10.71 -1.10
N HIS A 221 -5.98 9.76 -1.84
CA HIS A 221 -6.49 9.90 -3.20
C HIS A 221 -5.42 10.23 -4.26
N SER A 222 -4.13 10.18 -3.93
CA SER A 222 -3.05 10.25 -4.92
C SER A 222 -2.77 8.88 -5.55
N GLY A 223 -2.04 8.86 -6.66
CA GLY A 223 -1.51 7.64 -7.25
C GLY A 223 -0.54 6.95 -6.28
N LEU A 224 -0.80 5.68 -5.97
CA LEU A 224 0.05 4.89 -5.07
C LEU A 224 0.81 3.81 -5.83
N GLY A 225 2.02 3.53 -5.36
CA GLY A 225 2.88 2.52 -5.93
C GLY A 225 4.27 2.54 -5.29
N ASN A 226 5.31 2.55 -6.10
CA ASN A 226 6.66 2.81 -5.66
C ASN A 226 6.73 4.25 -5.11
N TYR A 227 6.89 4.36 -3.81
CA TYR A 227 6.72 5.62 -3.08
C TYR A 227 7.61 6.74 -3.61
N THR A 228 8.89 6.46 -3.86
CA THR A 228 9.84 7.45 -4.37
C THR A 228 9.48 7.92 -5.77
N ARG A 229 9.05 7.01 -6.65
CA ARG A 229 8.67 7.35 -8.03
C ARG A 229 7.38 8.17 -8.10
N THR A 230 6.42 7.85 -7.23
CA THR A 230 5.17 8.60 -7.16
C THR A 230 5.37 9.97 -6.52
N ALA A 231 6.25 10.07 -5.52
CA ALA A 231 6.61 11.34 -4.90
C ALA A 231 7.29 12.30 -5.87
N GLU A 232 8.22 11.82 -6.70
CA GLU A 232 8.87 12.64 -7.74
C GLU A 232 7.83 13.30 -8.64
N TYR A 233 6.89 12.53 -9.19
CA TYR A 233 5.84 13.09 -10.03
C TYR A 233 4.98 14.13 -9.30
N SER A 234 4.59 13.85 -8.05
CA SER A 234 3.78 14.79 -7.26
C SER A 234 4.53 16.11 -7.01
N VAL A 235 5.82 16.03 -6.72
CA VAL A 235 6.67 17.22 -6.50
C VAL A 235 6.86 18.00 -7.80
N GLU A 236 7.12 17.32 -8.94
CA GLU A 236 7.24 17.96 -10.26
C GLU A 236 5.94 18.70 -10.60
N TRP A 237 4.78 18.04 -10.47
CA TRP A 237 3.49 18.66 -10.78
C TRP A 237 3.17 19.86 -9.87
N VAL A 238 3.46 19.78 -8.57
CA VAL A 238 3.29 20.90 -7.63
C VAL A 238 4.26 22.05 -7.96
N SER A 239 5.50 21.75 -8.33
CA SER A 239 6.48 22.75 -8.74
C SER A 239 6.02 23.52 -9.98
N ASP A 240 5.50 22.81 -10.99
CA ASP A 240 4.94 23.41 -12.20
C ASP A 240 3.75 24.33 -11.88
N LEU A 241 2.88 23.92 -10.95
CA LEU A 241 1.76 24.74 -10.49
C LEU A 241 2.24 26.00 -9.77
N ILE A 242 3.26 25.88 -8.92
CA ILE A 242 3.85 27.05 -8.22
C ILE A 242 4.49 28.01 -9.23
N GLU A 243 5.23 27.49 -10.21
CA GLU A 243 5.82 28.30 -11.29
C GLU A 243 4.73 29.05 -12.06
N TYR A 244 3.67 28.36 -12.49
CA TYR A 244 2.51 28.97 -13.13
C TYR A 244 1.90 30.13 -12.30
N VAL A 245 1.76 29.94 -10.99
CA VAL A 245 1.21 30.93 -10.08
C VAL A 245 2.10 32.18 -10.01
N VAL A 246 3.42 31.98 -9.89
CA VAL A 246 4.42 33.08 -9.83
C VAL A 246 4.47 33.84 -11.16
N GLU A 247 4.52 33.15 -12.30
CA GLU A 247 4.54 33.77 -13.61
C GLU A 247 3.29 34.60 -13.90
N ASN A 248 2.14 34.18 -13.39
CA ASN A 248 0.87 34.90 -13.51
C ASN A 248 0.65 35.95 -12.40
N GLN A 249 1.69 36.26 -11.63
CA GLN A 249 1.66 37.26 -10.54
C GLN A 249 0.56 37.00 -9.51
N LYS A 250 0.32 35.75 -9.20
CA LYS A 250 -0.61 35.27 -8.19
C LYS A 250 0.13 34.89 -6.91
N ALA A 251 -0.56 34.89 -5.78
CA ALA A 251 0.04 34.60 -4.47
C ALA A 251 -0.69 33.48 -3.72
N ARG A 252 -1.88 33.10 -4.19
CA ARG A 252 -2.70 32.11 -3.51
C ARG A 252 -3.18 31.07 -4.50
N VAL A 253 -3.09 29.79 -4.10
CA VAL A 253 -3.65 28.63 -4.79
C VAL A 253 -4.71 28.01 -3.90
N ASN A 254 -5.87 27.77 -4.43
CA ASN A 254 -6.92 26.97 -3.80
C ASN A 254 -7.58 26.08 -4.85
N THR A 255 -8.29 25.05 -4.45
CA THR A 255 -9.16 24.30 -5.36
C THR A 255 -10.63 24.63 -5.11
N THR A 256 -11.47 24.32 -6.10
CA THR A 256 -12.92 24.47 -5.94
C THR A 256 -13.52 23.25 -5.23
N GLU A 257 -14.63 23.43 -4.50
CA GLU A 257 -15.39 22.29 -3.96
C GLU A 257 -15.86 21.35 -5.07
N ALA A 258 -16.33 21.88 -6.19
CA ALA A 258 -16.76 21.09 -7.34
C ALA A 258 -15.62 20.20 -7.91
N GLY A 259 -14.40 20.72 -8.01
CA GLY A 259 -13.24 19.92 -8.44
C GLY A 259 -12.89 18.82 -7.44
N MET A 260 -12.95 19.13 -6.16
CA MET A 260 -12.72 18.17 -5.10
C MET A 260 -13.77 17.05 -5.10
N ASP A 261 -15.04 17.39 -5.29
CA ASP A 261 -16.14 16.42 -5.38
C ASP A 261 -16.03 15.54 -6.64
N GLU A 262 -15.70 16.14 -7.79
CA GLU A 262 -15.44 15.41 -9.04
C GLU A 262 -14.33 14.38 -8.86
N TRP A 263 -13.20 14.79 -8.30
CA TRP A 263 -12.06 13.90 -8.08
C TRP A 263 -12.35 12.82 -7.04
N THR A 264 -12.96 13.19 -5.93
CA THR A 264 -13.32 12.22 -4.88
C THR A 264 -14.29 11.17 -5.42
N SER A 265 -15.31 11.58 -6.16
CA SER A 265 -16.26 10.66 -6.79
C SER A 265 -15.57 9.72 -7.80
N HIS A 266 -14.63 10.24 -8.58
CA HIS A 266 -13.83 9.44 -9.50
C HIS A 266 -12.98 8.40 -8.74
N VAL A 267 -12.32 8.78 -7.68
CA VAL A 267 -11.54 7.85 -6.83
C VAL A 267 -12.43 6.77 -6.20
N MET A 268 -13.62 7.15 -5.72
CA MET A 268 -14.59 6.20 -5.17
C MET A 268 -15.03 5.18 -6.21
N SER A 269 -15.36 5.61 -7.43
CA SER A 269 -15.77 4.69 -8.51
C SER A 269 -14.68 3.70 -8.91
N LEU A 270 -13.42 4.11 -8.90
CA LEU A 270 -12.28 3.22 -9.17
C LEU A 270 -12.01 2.21 -8.03
N GLY A 271 -12.51 2.50 -6.85
CA GLY A 271 -12.40 1.61 -5.69
C GLY A 271 -13.49 0.54 -5.62
N GLU A 272 -14.55 0.66 -6.40
CA GLU A 272 -15.64 -0.30 -6.43
C GLU A 272 -15.18 -1.67 -6.94
N GLY A 273 -15.62 -2.73 -6.27
CA GLY A 273 -15.28 -4.11 -6.65
C GLY A 273 -13.87 -4.56 -6.28
N LEU A 274 -13.02 -3.70 -5.73
CA LEU A 274 -11.71 -4.10 -5.25
C LEU A 274 -11.83 -4.81 -3.90
N LEU A 275 -11.43 -6.08 -3.85
CA LEU A 275 -11.47 -6.91 -2.64
C LEU A 275 -10.71 -6.28 -1.46
N ALA A 276 -9.64 -5.53 -1.74
CA ALA A 276 -8.86 -4.84 -0.72
C ALA A 276 -9.66 -3.75 0.02
N ASN A 277 -10.68 -3.14 -0.60
CA ASN A 277 -11.48 -2.09 0.01
C ASN A 277 -12.55 -2.63 0.96
N GLU A 278 -12.80 -3.93 0.94
CA GLU A 278 -13.71 -4.62 1.85
C GLU A 278 -13.01 -5.05 3.15
N ILE A 279 -11.68 -5.02 3.16
CA ILE A 279 -10.86 -5.51 4.27
C ILE A 279 -10.39 -4.37 5.15
N GLY A 280 -10.59 -4.50 6.46
CA GLY A 280 -10.03 -3.56 7.43
C GLY A 280 -8.51 -3.65 7.48
N SER A 281 -7.83 -2.65 6.96
CA SER A 281 -6.37 -2.54 6.94
C SER A 281 -5.93 -1.07 6.95
N TRP A 282 -4.64 -0.82 7.14
CA TRP A 282 -4.10 0.53 7.01
C TRP A 282 -4.33 1.13 5.61
N MET A 283 -4.45 0.29 4.57
CA MET A 283 -4.75 0.73 3.19
C MET A 283 -6.17 1.28 3.04
N THR A 284 -7.07 0.91 3.94
CA THR A 284 -8.45 1.39 4.01
C THR A 284 -8.67 2.33 5.21
N GLY A 285 -7.60 2.84 5.82
CA GLY A 285 -7.68 3.74 6.97
C GLY A 285 -8.15 3.09 8.27
N VAL A 286 -8.25 1.76 8.33
CA VAL A 286 -8.61 1.06 9.56
C VAL A 286 -7.39 0.91 10.46
N ASN A 287 -7.54 1.38 11.68
CA ASN A 287 -6.57 1.17 12.75
C ASN A 287 -7.30 0.61 13.98
N ARG A 288 -7.11 -0.68 14.25
CA ARG A 288 -7.80 -1.38 15.34
C ARG A 288 -7.45 -0.86 16.74
N ASN A 289 -6.37 -0.08 16.86
CA ASN A 289 -5.94 0.53 18.11
C ASN A 289 -6.66 1.86 18.40
N LEU A 290 -7.45 2.39 17.44
CA LEU A 290 -8.17 3.65 17.53
C LEU A 290 -9.68 3.41 17.39
N ALA A 291 -10.47 3.93 18.33
CA ALA A 291 -11.90 3.65 18.39
C ALA A 291 -12.71 4.25 17.21
N ASP A 292 -12.24 5.34 16.65
CA ASP A 292 -12.84 6.09 15.55
C ASP A 292 -12.43 5.57 14.15
N LYS A 293 -11.42 4.68 14.09
CA LYS A 293 -10.89 4.14 12.82
C LYS A 293 -11.20 2.66 12.62
N GLN A 294 -12.48 2.28 12.75
CA GLN A 294 -12.90 0.89 12.67
C GLN A 294 -13.56 0.49 11.34
N LYS A 295 -13.92 1.45 10.50
CA LYS A 295 -14.61 1.20 9.23
C LYS A 295 -13.68 1.44 8.04
N PRO A 296 -13.65 0.53 7.05
CA PRO A 296 -12.93 0.76 5.80
C PRO A 296 -13.45 2.00 5.06
N LYS A 297 -12.50 2.77 4.51
CA LYS A 297 -12.74 3.93 3.64
C LYS A 297 -11.86 3.78 2.40
N ILE A 298 -12.27 4.36 1.27
CA ILE A 298 -11.40 4.42 0.09
C ILE A 298 -10.40 5.55 0.30
N MET A 299 -9.15 5.17 0.49
CA MET A 299 -8.06 6.09 0.88
C MET A 299 -7.08 6.38 -0.25
N ARG A 300 -7.20 5.69 -1.39
CA ARG A 300 -6.20 5.71 -2.45
C ARG A 300 -6.85 5.73 -3.83
N TYR A 301 -6.15 6.33 -4.77
CA TYR A 301 -6.47 6.20 -6.19
C TYR A 301 -6.12 4.80 -6.68
N SER A 302 -7.05 4.09 -7.28
CA SER A 302 -6.90 2.70 -7.70
C SER A 302 -6.81 2.49 -9.22
N GLY A 303 -6.78 3.57 -10.01
CA GLY A 303 -6.69 3.52 -11.48
C GLY A 303 -5.29 3.25 -12.05
N GLY A 304 -4.28 3.11 -11.19
CA GLY A 304 -2.89 2.99 -11.61
C GLY A 304 -2.21 4.32 -11.91
N HIS A 305 -0.89 4.35 -11.79
CA HIS A 305 -0.14 5.60 -11.88
C HIS A 305 -0.14 6.25 -13.27
N PRO A 306 -0.11 5.51 -14.41
CA PRO A 306 -0.23 6.13 -15.72
C PRO A 306 -1.52 6.93 -15.92
N ALA A 307 -2.68 6.35 -15.56
CA ALA A 307 -3.96 7.04 -15.65
C ALA A 307 -4.07 8.23 -14.68
N TYR A 308 -3.48 8.11 -13.49
CA TYR A 308 -3.38 9.23 -12.54
C TYR A 308 -2.62 10.41 -13.15
N ARG A 309 -1.46 10.14 -13.75
CA ARG A 309 -0.66 11.18 -14.43
C ARG A 309 -1.39 11.81 -15.59
N GLU A 310 -1.97 11.00 -16.46
CA GLU A 310 -2.75 11.49 -17.60
C GLU A 310 -3.85 12.46 -17.14
N PHE A 311 -4.55 12.14 -16.06
CA PHE A 311 -5.57 13.03 -15.51
C PHE A 311 -4.97 14.33 -14.99
N CYS A 312 -3.89 14.26 -14.22
CA CYS A 312 -3.22 15.44 -13.65
C CYS A 312 -2.60 16.32 -14.76
N ASP A 313 -1.99 15.71 -15.78
CA ASP A 313 -1.38 16.42 -16.91
C ASP A 313 -2.47 17.12 -17.74
N LYS A 314 -3.62 16.49 -17.94
CA LYS A 314 -4.77 17.11 -18.60
C LYS A 314 -5.30 18.32 -17.82
N VAL A 315 -5.38 18.24 -16.49
CA VAL A 315 -5.76 19.39 -15.66
C VAL A 315 -4.81 20.56 -15.85
N LYS A 316 -3.49 20.28 -15.94
CA LYS A 316 -2.46 21.29 -16.24
C LYS A 316 -2.64 21.89 -17.65
N GLU A 317 -2.81 21.06 -18.69
CA GLU A 317 -3.03 21.48 -20.08
C GLU A 317 -4.29 22.34 -20.25
N GLU A 318 -5.32 22.10 -19.46
CA GLU A 318 -6.57 22.88 -19.41
C GLU A 318 -6.42 24.19 -18.58
N GLY A 319 -5.20 24.61 -18.28
CA GLY A 319 -4.93 25.82 -17.51
C GLY A 319 -5.22 25.67 -16.01
N TYR A 320 -4.95 24.51 -15.47
CA TYR A 320 -5.22 24.12 -14.07
C TYR A 320 -6.71 24.19 -13.72
N ARG A 321 -7.53 23.48 -14.50
CA ARG A 321 -8.99 23.37 -14.27
C ARG A 321 -9.30 23.04 -12.81
N ASN A 322 -10.32 23.72 -12.27
CA ASN A 322 -10.74 23.61 -10.85
C ASN A 322 -9.73 24.13 -9.82
N ILE A 323 -8.66 24.79 -10.28
CA ILE A 323 -7.70 25.47 -9.40
C ILE A 323 -7.87 26.98 -9.53
N VAL A 324 -8.05 27.66 -8.42
CA VAL A 324 -8.26 29.10 -8.33
C VAL A 324 -6.96 29.75 -7.84
N CYS A 325 -6.35 30.59 -8.70
CA CYS A 325 -5.15 31.33 -8.40
C CYS A 325 -5.47 32.84 -8.26
N THR A 326 -5.24 33.43 -7.09
CA THR A 326 -5.53 34.85 -6.80
C THR A 326 -4.32 35.61 -6.27
#